data_dee2ef79cca9bab4bc9eec7d1d042ef5
#
_entry.id   dee2ef79cca9bab4bc9eec7d1d042ef5
#
_cell.length_a   1.000
_cell.length_b   1.000
_cell.length_c   1.000
_cell.angle_alpha   90.00
_cell.angle_beta   90.00
_cell.angle_gamma   90.00
#
_symmetry.space_group_name_H-M   'P 1'
#
loop_
_entity.id
_entity.type
_entity.pdbx_description
1 polymer ?
#
loop_
_entity_poly.entity_id
_entity_poly.type
_entity_poly.pdbx_seq_one_letter_code
_entity_poly.pdbx_strand_id
1 'polypeptide(L)'
;MSNVENKVIAITGASSGIGEATAKLLAKHGAKVVLGARRTEKLEKIVAEIHSSGGQAEFKAVDVTSRQDVKAFIDFAVEKFGRIDVIYNNAGIMPLSRINDLKIDEWENMINVNIHGVLNGIAAGLPIMEAQGSGQFINTASIAAHAVFPTAAVYCATKYAVWAISEGLRQESNNIRVTTISPGVVETELGSDISQESGKDALKAFRKVSLQPDAIAQAVLYAVSQPDYVDINEVIVRPTASPV
;
A
#
# COMPACT_ATOMS: atom_id res chain seq x y z
N MET A 1 18.08 -18.38 -5.99
CA MET A 1 17.82 -17.40 -4.91
C MET A 1 16.72 -16.49 -5.43
N SER A 2 15.72 -16.19 -4.62
CA SER A 2 14.66 -15.27 -5.06
C SER A 2 15.20 -13.84 -5.06
N ASN A 3 14.86 -13.01 -6.07
CA ASN A 3 15.26 -11.59 -6.10
C ASN A 3 14.68 -10.78 -4.93
N VAL A 4 14.01 -11.41 -3.99
CA VAL A 4 13.42 -10.80 -2.78
C VAL A 4 14.37 -10.91 -1.59
N GLU A 5 15.24 -11.92 -1.58
CA GLU A 5 16.14 -12.18 -0.46
C GLU A 5 17.06 -10.98 -0.18
N ASN A 6 17.13 -10.57 1.09
CA ASN A 6 17.88 -9.41 1.59
C ASN A 6 17.39 -8.02 1.11
N LYS A 7 16.34 -7.91 0.29
CA LYS A 7 15.76 -6.59 -0.04
C LYS A 7 15.17 -5.94 1.21
N VAL A 8 15.43 -4.66 1.38
CA VAL A 8 14.86 -3.83 2.44
C VAL A 8 13.57 -3.20 1.93
N ILE A 9 12.45 -3.52 2.58
CA ILE A 9 11.12 -3.16 2.11
C ILE A 9 10.36 -2.42 3.22
N ALA A 10 10.06 -1.15 3.01
CA ALA A 10 9.21 -0.35 3.89
C ALA A 10 7.75 -0.43 3.45
N ILE A 11 6.85 -0.74 4.40
CA ILE A 11 5.42 -0.97 4.11
C ILE A 11 4.58 -0.06 4.99
N THR A 12 3.80 0.85 4.40
CA THR A 12 2.84 1.67 5.14
C THR A 12 1.48 0.95 5.26
N GLY A 13 0.72 1.26 6.30
CA GLY A 13 -0.56 0.57 6.57
C GLY A 13 -0.39 -0.90 6.92
N ALA A 14 0.77 -1.27 7.52
CA ALA A 14 1.16 -2.65 7.77
C ALA A 14 0.50 -3.30 9.00
N SER A 15 -0.36 -2.58 9.74
CA SER A 15 -0.97 -3.08 10.98
C SER A 15 -2.16 -4.02 10.78
N SER A 16 -2.61 -4.27 9.54
CA SER A 16 -3.72 -5.18 9.22
C SER A 16 -3.82 -5.44 7.71
N GLY A 17 -4.65 -6.41 7.33
CA GLY A 17 -5.10 -6.67 5.97
C GLY A 17 -3.96 -6.90 4.98
N ILE A 18 -3.99 -6.19 3.84
CA ILE A 18 -3.02 -6.37 2.75
C ILE A 18 -1.59 -6.10 3.21
N GLY A 19 -1.37 -5.00 3.98
CA GLY A 19 -0.03 -4.64 4.44
C GLY A 19 0.58 -5.67 5.38
N GLU A 20 -0.19 -6.20 6.33
CA GLU A 20 0.22 -7.27 7.23
C GLU A 20 0.54 -8.57 6.46
N ALA A 21 -0.37 -9.02 5.59
CA ALA A 21 -0.19 -10.23 4.79
C ALA A 21 1.07 -10.12 3.90
N THR A 22 1.28 -8.94 3.29
CA THR A 22 2.46 -8.67 2.47
C THR A 22 3.75 -8.71 3.29
N ALA A 23 3.77 -8.06 4.47
CA ALA A 23 4.94 -8.06 5.34
C ALA A 23 5.36 -9.48 5.73
N LYS A 24 4.40 -10.30 6.18
CA LYS A 24 4.64 -11.71 6.56
C LYS A 24 5.15 -12.53 5.36
N LEU A 25 4.54 -12.36 4.19
CA LEU A 25 4.91 -13.11 3.00
C LEU A 25 6.31 -12.74 2.51
N LEU A 26 6.63 -11.43 2.42
CA LEU A 26 7.95 -10.97 1.96
C LEU A 26 9.06 -11.37 2.94
N ALA A 27 8.82 -11.26 4.26
CA ALA A 27 9.77 -11.72 5.27
C ALA A 27 10.03 -13.23 5.18
N LYS A 28 9.00 -14.05 4.91
CA LYS A 28 9.14 -15.50 4.66
C LYS A 28 10.02 -15.80 3.44
N HIS A 29 10.10 -14.88 2.46
CA HIS A 29 10.96 -14.99 1.29
C HIS A 29 12.34 -14.33 1.48
N GLY A 30 12.72 -14.01 2.71
CA GLY A 30 14.04 -13.49 3.08
C GLY A 30 14.20 -11.98 2.95
N ALA A 31 13.13 -11.22 2.72
CA ALA A 31 13.20 -9.76 2.78
C ALA A 31 13.36 -9.27 4.24
N LYS A 32 13.98 -8.10 4.38
CA LYS A 32 14.04 -7.32 5.61
C LYS A 32 12.90 -6.30 5.55
N VAL A 33 11.87 -6.46 6.36
CA VAL A 33 10.67 -5.63 6.26
C VAL A 33 10.63 -4.59 7.39
N VAL A 34 10.24 -3.37 7.05
CA VAL A 34 9.99 -2.29 8.02
C VAL A 34 8.52 -1.92 7.95
N LEU A 35 7.80 -2.13 9.05
CA LEU A 35 6.37 -1.97 9.14
C LEU A 35 6.02 -0.60 9.70
N GLY A 36 5.19 0.16 8.97
CA GLY A 36 4.73 1.48 9.35
C GLY A 36 3.21 1.55 9.50
N ALA A 37 2.72 2.03 10.65
CA ALA A 37 1.33 2.36 10.88
C ALA A 37 1.18 3.17 12.18
N ARG A 38 -0.03 3.68 12.46
CA ARG A 38 -0.34 4.40 13.71
C ARG A 38 -0.50 3.45 14.91
N ARG A 39 -0.98 2.20 14.68
CA ARG A 39 -1.29 1.20 15.73
C ARG A 39 -0.06 0.35 16.04
N THR A 40 0.79 0.85 16.93
CA THR A 40 2.09 0.23 17.25
C THR A 40 1.96 -1.13 17.90
N GLU A 41 0.95 -1.35 18.77
CA GLU A 41 0.69 -2.64 19.43
C GLU A 41 0.35 -3.77 18.45
N LYS A 42 -0.25 -3.43 17.30
CA LYS A 42 -0.46 -4.42 16.24
C LYS A 42 0.83 -4.71 15.48
N LEU A 43 1.62 -3.65 15.20
CA LEU A 43 2.91 -3.81 14.52
C LEU A 43 3.87 -4.68 15.33
N GLU A 44 3.95 -4.45 16.65
CA GLU A 44 4.79 -5.22 17.55
C GLU A 44 4.47 -6.72 17.50
N LYS A 45 3.18 -7.08 17.51
CA LYS A 45 2.73 -8.48 17.39
C LYS A 45 3.15 -9.09 16.05
N ILE A 46 2.94 -8.37 14.94
CA ILE A 46 3.30 -8.84 13.61
C ILE A 46 4.82 -9.05 13.49
N VAL A 47 5.62 -8.13 14.02
CA VAL A 47 7.08 -8.24 14.04
C VAL A 47 7.51 -9.46 14.87
N ALA A 48 6.90 -9.69 16.04
CA ALA A 48 7.18 -10.86 16.87
C ALA A 48 6.85 -12.18 16.13
N GLU A 49 5.73 -12.23 15.40
CA GLU A 49 5.35 -13.40 14.58
C GLU A 49 6.36 -13.63 13.44
N ILE A 50 6.81 -12.57 12.77
CA ILE A 50 7.84 -12.68 11.71
C ILE A 50 9.15 -13.20 12.30
N HIS A 51 9.60 -12.68 13.43
CA HIS A 51 10.81 -13.13 14.10
C HIS A 51 10.72 -14.60 14.55
N SER A 52 9.58 -15.00 15.11
CA SER A 52 9.35 -16.40 15.53
C SER A 52 9.40 -17.38 14.35
N SER A 53 9.13 -16.90 13.13
CA SER A 53 9.22 -17.66 11.89
C SER A 53 10.60 -17.55 11.21
N GLY A 54 11.60 -16.93 11.87
CA GLY A 54 12.97 -16.78 11.35
C GLY A 54 13.15 -15.61 10.36
N GLY A 55 12.15 -14.76 10.17
CA GLY A 55 12.24 -13.57 9.31
C GLY A 55 12.85 -12.37 10.02
N GLN A 56 13.15 -11.31 9.26
CA GLN A 56 13.69 -10.05 9.75
C GLN A 56 12.66 -8.92 9.58
N ALA A 57 12.29 -8.28 10.66
CA ALA A 57 11.30 -7.21 10.67
C ALA A 57 11.62 -6.16 11.74
N GLU A 58 11.33 -4.91 11.43
CA GLU A 58 11.34 -3.78 12.36
C GLU A 58 10.03 -3.02 12.22
N PHE A 59 9.70 -2.15 13.16
CA PHE A 59 8.52 -1.29 13.01
C PHE A 59 8.77 0.12 13.55
N LYS A 60 8.00 1.07 13.05
CA LYS A 60 7.96 2.44 13.53
C LYS A 60 6.55 2.99 13.40
N ALA A 61 6.13 3.77 14.40
CA ALA A 61 4.90 4.56 14.29
C ALA A 61 5.02 5.54 13.13
N VAL A 62 4.00 5.62 12.28
CA VAL A 62 3.94 6.57 11.18
C VAL A 62 2.50 7.00 10.89
N ASP A 63 2.29 8.30 10.77
CA ASP A 63 1.12 8.87 10.14
C ASP A 63 1.53 9.30 8.71
N VAL A 64 0.92 8.66 7.70
CA VAL A 64 1.28 8.94 6.30
C VAL A 64 0.88 10.33 5.83
N THR A 65 0.00 11.01 6.56
CA THR A 65 -0.38 12.42 6.28
C THR A 65 0.70 13.41 6.73
N SER A 66 1.60 12.99 7.62
CA SER A 66 2.75 13.76 8.09
C SER A 66 3.98 13.47 7.23
N ARG A 67 4.40 14.46 6.44
CA ARG A 67 5.64 14.36 5.64
C ARG A 67 6.87 14.05 6.49
N GLN A 68 6.93 14.61 7.71
CA GLN A 68 8.04 14.41 8.62
C GLN A 68 8.06 12.97 9.16
N ASP A 69 6.89 12.41 9.53
CA ASP A 69 6.79 11.04 10.01
C ASP A 69 7.18 10.03 8.93
N VAL A 70 6.71 10.24 7.68
CA VAL A 70 7.08 9.35 6.57
C VAL A 70 8.57 9.42 6.29
N LYS A 71 9.16 10.63 6.28
CA LYS A 71 10.62 10.75 6.14
C LYS A 71 11.36 10.02 7.24
N ALA A 72 10.97 10.23 8.50
CA ALA A 72 11.58 9.56 9.66
C ALA A 72 11.40 8.03 9.62
N PHE A 73 10.32 7.53 9.02
CA PHE A 73 10.08 6.10 8.82
C PHE A 73 11.03 5.51 7.77
N ILE A 74 11.25 6.19 6.65
CA ILE A 74 12.18 5.74 5.61
C ILE A 74 13.63 5.87 6.09
N ASP A 75 14.00 6.97 6.76
CA ASP A 75 15.32 7.13 7.36
C ASP A 75 15.63 6.00 8.36
N PHE A 76 14.64 5.60 9.18
CA PHE A 76 14.76 4.47 10.10
C PHE A 76 15.03 3.14 9.37
N ALA A 77 14.38 2.89 8.24
CA ALA A 77 14.66 1.68 7.45
C ALA A 77 16.11 1.66 6.96
N VAL A 78 16.61 2.80 6.49
CA VAL A 78 18.01 2.95 6.05
C VAL A 78 18.98 2.83 7.24
N GLU A 79 18.66 3.42 8.39
CA GLU A 79 19.47 3.29 9.61
C GLU A 79 19.61 1.82 10.04
N LYS A 80 18.52 1.06 10.01
CA LYS A 80 18.50 -0.33 10.47
C LYS A 80 19.17 -1.30 9.50
N PHE A 81 19.01 -1.09 8.20
CA PHE A 81 19.41 -2.07 7.19
C PHE A 81 20.37 -1.55 6.12
N GLY A 82 20.78 -0.28 6.19
CA GLY A 82 21.80 0.33 5.35
C GLY A 82 21.32 0.80 3.97
N ARG A 83 20.05 0.49 3.58
CA ARG A 83 19.47 0.83 2.27
C ARG A 83 17.96 0.79 2.30
N ILE A 84 17.33 1.20 1.21
CA ILE A 84 15.92 0.95 0.93
C ILE A 84 15.75 0.48 -0.51
N ASP A 85 15.18 -0.70 -0.71
CA ASP A 85 14.99 -1.28 -2.04
C ASP A 85 13.56 -1.11 -2.55
N VAL A 86 12.58 -1.20 -1.67
CA VAL A 86 11.16 -1.09 -2.02
C VAL A 86 10.43 -0.24 -0.99
N ILE A 87 9.62 0.69 -1.46
CA ILE A 87 8.62 1.39 -0.64
C ILE A 87 7.24 0.98 -1.12
N TYR A 88 6.50 0.31 -0.25
CA TYR A 88 5.13 -0.08 -0.50
C TYR A 88 4.17 0.91 0.17
N ASN A 89 3.65 1.86 -0.60
CA ASN A 89 2.62 2.80 -0.21
C ASN A 89 1.26 2.11 -0.23
N ASN A 90 0.91 1.46 0.88
CA ASN A 90 -0.31 0.68 1.01
C ASN A 90 -1.35 1.30 1.95
N ALA A 91 -0.96 2.23 2.83
CA ALA A 91 -1.90 2.90 3.72
C ALA A 91 -3.03 3.58 2.93
N GLY A 92 -4.27 3.39 3.38
CA GLY A 92 -5.43 3.99 2.75
C GLY A 92 -6.68 3.88 3.62
N ILE A 93 -7.66 4.73 3.35
CA ILE A 93 -8.98 4.74 3.98
C ILE A 93 -10.07 4.85 2.92
N MET A 94 -11.29 4.42 3.26
CA MET A 94 -12.42 4.36 2.34
C MET A 94 -13.76 4.67 3.05
N PRO A 95 -13.94 5.84 3.66
CA PRO A 95 -15.26 6.27 4.11
C PRO A 95 -16.14 6.53 2.87
N LEU A 96 -17.17 5.69 2.67
CA LEU A 96 -18.08 5.76 1.55
C LEU A 96 -19.33 6.55 1.93
N SER A 97 -19.73 7.51 1.08
CA SER A 97 -20.94 8.31 1.23
C SER A 97 -21.43 8.81 -0.13
N ARG A 98 -22.71 9.13 -0.25
CA ARG A 98 -23.18 9.85 -1.43
C ARG A 98 -22.58 11.25 -1.47
N ILE A 99 -22.38 11.79 -2.66
CA ILE A 99 -21.77 13.13 -2.81
C ILE A 99 -22.63 14.24 -2.17
N ASN A 100 -23.95 14.08 -2.17
CA ASN A 100 -24.87 15.03 -1.56
C ASN A 100 -24.97 14.92 -0.02
N ASP A 101 -24.32 13.93 0.60
CA ASP A 101 -24.19 13.85 2.06
C ASP A 101 -23.16 14.87 2.60
N LEU A 102 -22.38 15.50 1.70
CA LEU A 102 -21.43 16.58 1.96
C LEU A 102 -20.47 16.28 3.11
N LYS A 103 -19.90 15.08 3.13
CA LYS A 103 -18.94 14.62 4.13
C LYS A 103 -17.54 15.19 3.87
N ILE A 104 -17.41 16.51 3.95
CA ILE A 104 -16.22 17.26 3.54
C ILE A 104 -14.98 16.80 4.30
N ASP A 105 -15.07 16.65 5.62
CA ASP A 105 -13.94 16.22 6.45
C ASP A 105 -13.47 14.79 6.08
N GLU A 106 -14.40 13.89 5.74
CA GLU A 106 -14.07 12.54 5.26
C GLU A 106 -13.37 12.58 3.90
N TRP A 107 -13.79 13.50 3.00
CA TRP A 107 -13.15 13.70 1.70
C TRP A 107 -11.73 14.22 1.84
N GLU A 108 -11.53 15.26 2.67
CA GLU A 108 -10.20 15.81 2.95
C GLU A 108 -9.29 14.76 3.58
N ASN A 109 -9.79 13.97 4.53
CA ASN A 109 -9.03 12.90 5.13
C ASN A 109 -8.65 11.82 4.11
N MET A 110 -9.56 11.42 3.20
CA MET A 110 -9.22 10.49 2.10
C MET A 110 -8.12 11.04 1.18
N ILE A 111 -8.19 12.31 0.80
CA ILE A 111 -7.17 12.96 -0.02
C ILE A 111 -5.83 12.95 0.72
N ASN A 112 -5.83 13.33 1.99
CA ASN A 112 -4.62 13.39 2.80
C ASN A 112 -3.98 12.00 2.98
N VAL A 113 -4.76 10.97 3.27
CA VAL A 113 -4.21 9.62 3.46
C VAL A 113 -3.85 8.98 2.13
N ASN A 114 -4.79 8.94 1.17
CA ASN A 114 -4.64 8.13 -0.04
C ASN A 114 -3.74 8.78 -1.10
N ILE A 115 -3.70 10.13 -1.18
CA ILE A 115 -2.90 10.86 -2.17
C ILE A 115 -1.62 11.40 -1.52
N HIS A 116 -1.75 12.27 -0.50
CA HIS A 116 -0.56 12.85 0.13
C HIS A 116 0.30 11.77 0.80
N GLY A 117 -0.30 10.70 1.35
CA GLY A 117 0.46 9.58 1.89
C GLY A 117 1.38 8.92 0.85
N VAL A 118 0.90 8.71 -0.38
CA VAL A 118 1.73 8.19 -1.50
C VAL A 118 2.80 9.19 -1.89
N LEU A 119 2.44 10.47 -2.07
CA LEU A 119 3.41 11.53 -2.40
C LEU A 119 4.49 11.68 -1.33
N ASN A 120 4.15 11.58 -0.06
CA ASN A 120 5.11 11.63 1.04
C ASN A 120 6.08 10.43 1.00
N GLY A 121 5.58 9.22 0.67
CA GLY A 121 6.43 8.04 0.47
C GLY A 121 7.40 8.22 -0.70
N ILE A 122 6.92 8.74 -1.83
CA ILE A 122 7.77 9.05 -2.99
C ILE A 122 8.82 10.13 -2.60
N ALA A 123 8.40 11.23 -2.01
CA ALA A 123 9.29 12.32 -1.62
C ALA A 123 10.39 11.89 -0.62
N ALA A 124 10.08 10.95 0.27
CA ALA A 124 11.05 10.43 1.23
C ALA A 124 12.04 9.44 0.60
N GLY A 125 11.57 8.60 -0.32
CA GLY A 125 12.37 7.50 -0.86
C GLY A 125 13.10 7.80 -2.15
N LEU A 126 12.52 8.58 -3.04
CA LEU A 126 13.07 8.82 -4.38
C LEU A 126 14.52 9.34 -4.37
N PRO A 127 14.89 10.36 -3.56
CA PRO A 127 16.28 10.83 -3.53
C PRO A 127 17.28 9.76 -3.07
N ILE A 128 16.86 8.88 -2.17
CA ILE A 128 17.70 7.78 -1.66
C ILE A 128 17.90 6.74 -2.75
N MET A 129 16.82 6.32 -3.42
CA MET A 129 16.84 5.33 -4.49
C MET A 129 17.61 5.83 -5.72
N GLU A 130 17.49 7.12 -6.08
CA GLU A 130 18.29 7.75 -7.12
C GLU A 130 19.78 7.71 -6.79
N ALA A 131 20.16 8.06 -5.56
CA ALA A 131 21.54 7.98 -5.10
C ALA A 131 22.08 6.53 -5.08
N GLN A 132 21.22 5.54 -4.83
CA GLN A 132 21.54 4.12 -4.92
C GLN A 132 21.63 3.62 -6.37
N GLY A 133 21.06 4.34 -7.34
CA GLY A 133 20.96 3.92 -8.73
C GLY A 133 19.91 2.82 -8.97
N SER A 134 19.09 2.48 -7.98
CA SER A 134 18.05 1.45 -8.06
C SER A 134 17.02 1.60 -6.96
N GLY A 135 15.79 1.14 -7.22
CA GLY A 135 14.72 1.12 -6.25
C GLY A 135 13.38 0.69 -6.88
N GLN A 136 12.35 0.55 -6.05
CA GLN A 136 11.01 0.28 -6.52
C GLN A 136 9.98 0.95 -5.62
N PHE A 137 9.02 1.65 -6.23
CA PHE A 137 7.78 2.04 -5.57
C PHE A 137 6.67 1.07 -5.95
N ILE A 138 5.92 0.63 -4.95
CA ILE A 138 4.67 -0.10 -5.15
C ILE A 138 3.57 0.73 -4.50
N ASN A 139 2.53 1.06 -5.27
CA ASN A 139 1.44 1.90 -4.80
C ASN A 139 0.11 1.16 -4.90
N THR A 140 -0.66 1.11 -3.80
CA THR A 140 -1.99 0.49 -3.78
C THR A 140 -3.02 1.45 -4.34
N ALA A 141 -3.42 1.22 -5.60
CA ALA A 141 -4.61 1.81 -6.18
C ALA A 141 -5.87 0.97 -5.83
N SER A 142 -6.68 0.63 -6.80
CA SER A 142 -7.90 -0.19 -6.67
C SER A 142 -8.49 -0.42 -8.06
N ILE A 143 -9.43 -1.35 -8.21
CA ILE A 143 -10.36 -1.35 -9.35
C ILE A 143 -11.12 -0.01 -9.46
N ALA A 144 -11.26 0.72 -8.34
CA ALA A 144 -11.80 2.08 -8.29
C ALA A 144 -10.91 3.13 -8.98
N ALA A 145 -9.73 2.77 -9.49
CA ALA A 145 -8.92 3.58 -10.39
C ALA A 145 -9.26 3.34 -11.88
N HIS A 146 -10.19 2.43 -12.18
CA HIS A 146 -10.61 2.05 -13.54
C HIS A 146 -12.12 2.14 -13.75
N ALA A 147 -12.88 2.29 -12.66
CA ALA A 147 -14.33 2.46 -12.70
C ALA A 147 -14.78 3.35 -11.53
N VAL A 148 -15.93 4.00 -11.71
CA VAL A 148 -16.53 4.85 -10.66
C VAL A 148 -17.82 4.19 -10.17
N PHE A 149 -17.97 4.13 -8.85
CA PHE A 149 -19.12 3.49 -8.21
C PHE A 149 -19.96 4.50 -7.43
N PRO A 150 -21.29 4.32 -7.37
CA PRO A 150 -22.14 5.09 -6.45
C PRO A 150 -21.58 5.03 -5.02
N THR A 151 -21.69 6.11 -4.26
CA THR A 151 -21.14 6.32 -2.90
C THR A 151 -19.62 6.41 -2.80
N ALA A 152 -18.87 6.10 -3.86
CA ALA A 152 -17.42 6.02 -3.85
C ALA A 152 -16.73 7.11 -4.68
N ALA A 153 -17.41 8.18 -5.07
CA ALA A 153 -16.86 9.16 -6.01
C ALA A 153 -15.50 9.72 -5.59
N VAL A 154 -15.36 10.19 -4.34
CA VAL A 154 -14.10 10.76 -3.85
C VAL A 154 -13.05 9.66 -3.65
N TYR A 155 -13.44 8.49 -3.14
CA TYR A 155 -12.54 7.34 -3.06
C TYR A 155 -11.98 6.96 -4.45
N CYS A 156 -12.85 6.82 -5.44
CA CYS A 156 -12.43 6.55 -6.82
C CYS A 156 -11.44 7.63 -7.31
N ALA A 157 -11.76 8.91 -7.11
CA ALA A 157 -10.88 10.00 -7.50
C ALA A 157 -9.48 9.88 -6.86
N THR A 158 -9.39 9.50 -5.57
CA THR A 158 -8.10 9.27 -4.93
C THR A 158 -7.33 8.10 -5.56
N LYS A 159 -8.02 7.04 -5.98
CA LYS A 159 -7.39 5.85 -6.59
C LYS A 159 -6.97 6.08 -8.03
N TYR A 160 -7.75 6.86 -8.81
CA TYR A 160 -7.31 7.39 -10.10
C TYR A 160 -6.08 8.28 -9.97
N ALA A 161 -6.02 9.14 -8.94
CA ALA A 161 -4.86 9.97 -8.67
C ALA A 161 -3.61 9.13 -8.36
N VAL A 162 -3.72 8.07 -7.54
CA VAL A 162 -2.61 7.16 -7.24
C VAL A 162 -2.11 6.48 -8.51
N TRP A 163 -3.01 6.02 -9.38
CA TRP A 163 -2.64 5.45 -10.66
C TRP A 163 -1.87 6.44 -11.53
N ALA A 164 -2.40 7.67 -11.68
CA ALA A 164 -1.77 8.73 -12.49
C ALA A 164 -0.39 9.15 -11.93
N ILE A 165 -0.25 9.29 -10.60
CA ILE A 165 1.01 9.60 -9.93
C ILE A 165 2.03 8.49 -10.20
N SER A 166 1.62 7.23 -10.10
CA SER A 166 2.49 6.07 -10.34
C SER A 166 3.00 6.04 -11.77
N GLU A 167 2.10 6.25 -12.75
CA GLU A 167 2.46 6.27 -14.16
C GLU A 167 3.35 7.46 -14.52
N GLY A 168 3.10 8.65 -13.93
CA GLY A 168 3.96 9.82 -14.09
C GLY A 168 5.37 9.56 -13.57
N LEU A 169 5.50 9.03 -12.35
CA LEU A 169 6.80 8.69 -11.76
C LEU A 169 7.55 7.65 -12.62
N ARG A 170 6.84 6.65 -13.14
CA ARG A 170 7.42 5.63 -14.02
C ARG A 170 8.00 6.24 -15.30
N GLN A 171 7.29 7.19 -15.92
CA GLN A 171 7.75 7.85 -17.16
C GLN A 171 8.94 8.77 -16.94
N GLU A 172 9.10 9.32 -15.74
CA GLU A 172 10.18 10.24 -15.36
C GLU A 172 11.42 9.52 -14.83
N SER A 173 11.35 8.18 -14.60
CA SER A 173 12.43 7.39 -14.01
C SER A 173 12.98 6.34 -14.99
N ASN A 174 14.30 6.18 -15.04
CA ASN A 174 14.97 5.20 -15.90
C ASN A 174 15.55 4.00 -15.13
N ASN A 175 15.71 4.13 -13.83
CA ASN A 175 16.36 3.15 -12.95
C ASN A 175 15.55 2.84 -11.68
N ILE A 176 14.35 3.42 -11.56
CA ILE A 176 13.40 3.16 -10.47
C ILE A 176 12.17 2.50 -11.06
N ARG A 177 11.84 1.32 -10.58
CA ARG A 177 10.62 0.60 -10.98
C ARG A 177 9.41 1.16 -10.26
N VAL A 178 8.27 1.17 -10.93
CA VAL A 178 7.01 1.66 -10.33
C VAL A 178 5.87 0.71 -10.66
N THR A 179 5.33 0.08 -9.64
CA THR A 179 4.22 -0.86 -9.77
C THR A 179 2.96 -0.33 -9.10
N THR A 180 1.87 -0.30 -9.82
CA THR A 180 0.53 -0.07 -9.27
C THR A 180 -0.13 -1.41 -8.99
N ILE A 181 -0.59 -1.62 -7.76
CA ILE A 181 -1.45 -2.76 -7.42
C ILE A 181 -2.88 -2.26 -7.33
N SER A 182 -3.77 -2.85 -8.13
CA SER A 182 -5.19 -2.49 -8.23
C SER A 182 -6.08 -3.64 -7.75
N PRO A 183 -6.29 -3.76 -6.42
CA PRO A 183 -7.15 -4.79 -5.87
C PRO A 183 -8.63 -4.56 -6.21
N GLY A 184 -9.35 -5.65 -6.42
CA GLY A 184 -10.80 -5.68 -6.26
C GLY A 184 -11.20 -5.70 -4.79
N VAL A 185 -12.33 -6.29 -4.48
CA VAL A 185 -12.79 -6.37 -3.09
C VAL A 185 -11.95 -7.37 -2.32
N VAL A 186 -11.37 -6.92 -1.21
CA VAL A 186 -10.53 -7.72 -0.31
C VAL A 186 -11.12 -7.69 1.11
N GLU A 187 -11.11 -8.81 1.80
CA GLU A 187 -11.56 -8.92 3.17
C GLU A 187 -10.53 -8.31 4.13
N THR A 188 -10.78 -7.06 4.54
CA THR A 188 -9.90 -6.27 5.40
C THR A 188 -10.70 -5.38 6.34
N GLU A 189 -10.02 -4.67 7.23
CA GLU A 189 -10.63 -3.62 8.06
C GLU A 189 -10.97 -2.35 7.25
N LEU A 190 -10.59 -2.23 5.97
CA LEU A 190 -10.86 -1.07 5.13
C LEU A 190 -12.37 -0.83 5.01
N GLY A 191 -12.82 0.39 5.33
CA GLY A 191 -14.24 0.74 5.37
C GLY A 191 -14.93 0.48 6.71
N SER A 192 -14.20 0.09 7.76
CA SER A 192 -14.73 0.05 9.13
C SER A 192 -15.11 1.43 9.68
N ASP A 193 -14.60 2.48 9.05
CA ASP A 193 -14.79 3.90 9.34
C ASP A 193 -15.95 4.54 8.56
N ILE A 194 -16.72 3.77 7.79
CA ILE A 194 -17.88 4.27 7.05
C ILE A 194 -18.97 4.72 8.04
N SER A 195 -19.28 6.02 8.03
CA SER A 195 -20.26 6.63 8.92
C SER A 195 -21.70 6.52 8.39
N GLN A 196 -21.88 6.48 7.07
CA GLN A 196 -23.19 6.50 6.41
C GLN A 196 -23.73 5.10 6.12
N GLU A 197 -25.04 4.90 6.35
CA GLU A 197 -25.69 3.60 6.13
C GLU A 197 -25.62 3.19 4.65
N SER A 198 -25.84 4.13 3.74
CA SER A 198 -25.71 3.87 2.29
C SER A 198 -24.31 3.36 1.88
N GLY A 199 -23.27 3.83 2.55
CA GLY A 199 -21.90 3.35 2.34
C GLY A 199 -21.67 1.95 2.93
N LYS A 200 -22.24 1.67 4.11
CA LYS A 200 -22.18 0.34 4.73
C LYS A 200 -22.89 -0.71 3.90
N ASP A 201 -24.08 -0.37 3.38
CA ASP A 201 -24.84 -1.27 2.51
C ASP A 201 -24.10 -1.55 1.20
N ALA A 202 -23.48 -0.52 0.60
CA ALA A 202 -22.65 -0.68 -0.57
C ALA A 202 -21.45 -1.62 -0.28
N LEU A 203 -20.73 -1.39 0.83
CA LEU A 203 -19.61 -2.25 1.21
C LEU A 203 -20.07 -3.69 1.47
N LYS A 204 -21.19 -3.89 2.16
CA LYS A 204 -21.75 -5.22 2.40
C LYS A 204 -22.11 -5.94 1.10
N ALA A 205 -22.65 -5.22 0.12
CA ALA A 205 -22.95 -5.78 -1.20
C ALA A 205 -21.68 -6.20 -1.95
N PHE A 206 -20.64 -5.37 -1.93
CA PHE A 206 -19.33 -5.68 -2.54
C PHE A 206 -18.63 -6.87 -1.86
N ARG A 207 -18.72 -6.99 -0.54
CA ARG A 207 -18.06 -8.05 0.24
C ARG A 207 -18.69 -9.44 0.10
N LYS A 208 -19.80 -9.59 -0.61
CA LYS A 208 -20.35 -10.93 -0.90
C LYS A 208 -19.38 -11.82 -1.67
N VAL A 209 -18.50 -11.20 -2.43
CA VAL A 209 -17.42 -11.88 -3.16
C VAL A 209 -16.14 -11.10 -2.90
N SER A 210 -15.28 -11.60 -2.03
CA SER A 210 -14.03 -10.95 -1.65
C SER A 210 -12.84 -11.89 -1.74
N LEU A 211 -11.66 -11.32 -2.02
CA LEU A 211 -10.37 -12.00 -1.91
C LEU A 211 -9.89 -11.99 -0.46
N GLN A 212 -9.05 -12.96 -0.11
CA GLN A 212 -8.22 -12.85 1.09
C GLN A 212 -7.03 -11.92 0.82
N PRO A 213 -6.51 -11.22 1.84
CA PRO A 213 -5.34 -10.33 1.70
C PRO A 213 -4.12 -11.00 1.06
N ASP A 214 -3.96 -12.31 1.27
CA ASP A 214 -2.86 -13.11 0.71
C ASP A 214 -2.82 -13.08 -0.82
N ALA A 215 -3.95 -12.98 -1.49
CA ALA A 215 -4.00 -12.89 -2.95
C ALA A 215 -3.31 -11.61 -3.46
N ILE A 216 -3.44 -10.52 -2.73
CA ILE A 216 -2.77 -9.25 -3.06
C ILE A 216 -1.29 -9.30 -2.65
N ALA A 217 -0.98 -9.91 -1.51
CA ALA A 217 0.40 -10.11 -1.08
C ALA A 217 1.21 -10.91 -2.14
N GLN A 218 0.59 -11.92 -2.77
CA GLN A 218 1.22 -12.67 -3.87
C GLN A 218 1.49 -11.79 -5.11
N ALA A 219 0.60 -10.88 -5.45
CA ALA A 219 0.82 -9.93 -6.54
C ALA A 219 1.99 -8.97 -6.25
N VAL A 220 2.09 -8.49 -5.00
CA VAL A 220 3.24 -7.69 -4.55
C VAL A 220 4.53 -8.50 -4.61
N LEU A 221 4.52 -9.73 -4.09
CA LEU A 221 5.68 -10.64 -4.16
C LEU A 221 6.12 -10.85 -5.61
N TYR A 222 5.18 -11.08 -6.53
CA TYR A 222 5.47 -11.22 -7.96
C TYR A 222 6.20 -9.99 -8.50
N ALA A 223 5.69 -8.78 -8.22
CA ALA A 223 6.30 -7.54 -8.71
C ALA A 223 7.72 -7.30 -8.12
N VAL A 224 7.91 -7.57 -6.82
CA VAL A 224 9.21 -7.42 -6.14
C VAL A 224 10.23 -8.43 -6.65
N SER A 225 9.80 -9.65 -6.98
CA SER A 225 10.69 -10.76 -7.37
C SER A 225 11.25 -10.64 -8.78
N GLN A 226 10.76 -9.72 -9.60
CA GLN A 226 11.25 -9.54 -10.95
C GLN A 226 12.70 -9.02 -10.98
N PRO A 227 13.48 -9.36 -12.04
CA PRO A 227 14.78 -8.75 -12.27
C PRO A 227 14.71 -7.22 -12.37
N ASP A 228 15.79 -6.53 -12.01
CA ASP A 228 15.80 -5.07 -11.93
C ASP A 228 15.53 -4.37 -13.28
N TYR A 229 15.75 -5.05 -14.42
CA TYR A 229 15.42 -4.55 -15.75
C TYR A 229 13.98 -4.84 -16.21
N VAL A 230 13.17 -5.48 -15.35
CA VAL A 230 11.75 -5.78 -15.61
C VAL A 230 10.88 -4.95 -14.68
N ASP A 231 10.10 -4.03 -15.25
CA ASP A 231 9.13 -3.22 -14.51
C ASP A 231 7.71 -3.73 -14.76
N ILE A 232 7.06 -4.19 -13.70
CA ILE A 232 5.64 -4.56 -13.72
C ILE A 232 4.84 -3.29 -13.44
N ASN A 233 4.25 -2.71 -14.46
CA ASN A 233 3.62 -1.39 -14.33
C ASN A 233 2.31 -1.43 -13.56
N GLU A 234 1.48 -2.49 -13.76
CA GLU A 234 0.24 -2.66 -13.03
C GLU A 234 -0.14 -4.14 -12.89
N VAL A 235 -0.74 -4.46 -11.74
CA VAL A 235 -1.38 -5.76 -11.50
C VAL A 235 -2.79 -5.54 -10.96
N ILE A 236 -3.79 -5.95 -11.73
CA ILE A 236 -5.20 -5.90 -11.31
C ILE A 236 -5.59 -7.30 -10.83
N VAL A 237 -6.04 -7.39 -9.57
CA VAL A 237 -6.43 -8.67 -8.94
C VAL A 237 -7.87 -8.59 -8.47
N ARG A 238 -8.75 -9.42 -9.03
CA ARG A 238 -10.18 -9.44 -8.72
C ARG A 238 -10.65 -10.83 -8.30
N PRO A 239 -11.73 -10.94 -7.50
CA PRO A 239 -12.43 -12.20 -7.37
C PRO A 239 -12.94 -12.69 -8.72
N THR A 240 -12.83 -13.97 -9.01
CA THR A 240 -13.31 -14.55 -10.29
C THR A 240 -14.79 -14.27 -10.56
N ALA A 241 -15.60 -14.21 -9.49
CA ALA A 241 -17.04 -13.93 -9.59
C ALA A 241 -17.37 -12.43 -9.48
N SER A 242 -16.37 -11.53 -9.53
CA SER A 242 -16.63 -10.09 -9.54
C SER A 242 -17.20 -9.64 -10.87
N PRO A 243 -18.32 -8.88 -10.90
CA PRO A 243 -18.90 -8.38 -12.15
C PRO A 243 -18.11 -7.20 -12.76
N VAL A 244 -17.19 -6.61 -12.03
CA VAL A 244 -16.34 -5.45 -12.38
C VAL A 244 -14.93 -5.64 -11.91
#